data_3be34223d1005e2232d8b26a744a2a45
#
_entry.id   3be34223d1005e2232d8b26a744a2a45
#
_cell.length_a   1.000
_cell.length_b   1.000
_cell.length_c   1.000
_cell.angle_alpha   90.00
_cell.angle_beta   90.00
_cell.angle_gamma   90.00
#
_symmetry.space_group_name_H-M   'P 1'
#
loop_
_entity.id
_entity.type
_entity.pdbx_description
1 polymer ?
#
loop_
_entity_poly.entity_id
_entity_poly.type
_entity_poly.pdbx_seq_one_letter_code
_entity_poly.pdbx_strand_id
1 'polypeptide(L)'
;MKTHYRSAVMESAREPMDIAVGLTAAGLSGTSVVHEAPGEWSIALGVAAEVIVDAHSVRCTSLGVTHEEKWFGEPLTAVQKCLAGLPVNDWTAYGWCAFELSHAIAGMTVEEGTLLHLVVPETEVRVTGSRIYLRSLGYAGLAAAEDALARIAADPAPAGLIPVQVDLESGAETYRHHVASLVEEIRAGKLQKAILSREVPVGTEIDFAASYRKGRLENNPARSFLLDMAGLRCFGFSPETVVEVSSDRRVSSQPLAGTRALTGDPDLDHKLREDLLSDPKELHEHAISVKVAVDELIGPCKPDSVVVEEYMSIKERGSVQHLASRVVGRMPLEASPWDAFAAVFPAVTASGVPKRAAYQAIQRHEQSRRGPYAGAVLKVAEDGTMDAALVLRSVYAQGGRTWLRAGAGIVEHSHPDRELEETREKLRCVATSLLARRDTAGPHA
;
A
#
# COMPACT_ATOMS: atom_id res chain seq x y z
N MET A 1 -13.89 -30.69 7.57
CA MET A 1 -12.86 -31.11 6.59
C MET A 1 -12.41 -29.84 5.88
N LYS A 2 -11.11 -29.52 5.83
CA LYS A 2 -10.65 -28.32 5.13
C LYS A 2 -10.75 -28.51 3.61
N THR A 3 -11.12 -27.47 2.89
CA THR A 3 -11.17 -27.43 1.43
C THR A 3 -9.77 -27.20 0.85
N HIS A 4 -9.47 -27.79 -0.30
CA HIS A 4 -8.20 -27.63 -0.99
C HIS A 4 -8.39 -26.96 -2.35
N TYR A 5 -7.42 -26.16 -2.74
CA TYR A 5 -7.34 -25.64 -4.09
C TYR A 5 -7.00 -26.75 -5.09
N ARG A 6 -7.62 -26.69 -6.25
CA ARG A 6 -7.23 -27.41 -7.46
C ARG A 6 -6.30 -26.50 -8.25
N SER A 7 -5.25 -27.06 -8.84
CA SER A 7 -4.19 -26.27 -9.46
C SER A 7 -3.95 -26.68 -10.90
N ALA A 8 -3.59 -25.74 -11.73
CA ALA A 8 -3.05 -25.91 -13.08
C ALA A 8 -1.80 -25.05 -13.24
N VAL A 9 -0.91 -25.46 -14.12
CA VAL A 9 0.29 -24.67 -14.48
C VAL A 9 0.31 -24.57 -15.99
N MET A 10 0.54 -23.34 -16.48
CA MET A 10 0.66 -23.07 -17.90
C MET A 10 1.79 -22.10 -18.18
N GLU A 11 2.20 -21.99 -19.43
CA GLU A 11 3.16 -20.99 -19.89
C GLU A 11 2.47 -19.91 -20.73
N SER A 12 2.98 -18.71 -20.66
CA SER A 12 2.51 -17.58 -21.44
C SER A 12 3.68 -16.71 -21.88
N ALA A 13 3.63 -16.26 -23.13
CA ALA A 13 4.55 -15.24 -23.63
C ALA A 13 4.05 -13.80 -23.37
N ARG A 14 2.91 -13.62 -22.68
CA ARG A 14 2.35 -12.31 -22.38
C ARG A 14 3.04 -11.70 -21.17
N GLU A 15 3.13 -10.38 -21.15
CA GLU A 15 3.62 -9.64 -20.00
C GLU A 15 2.74 -9.89 -18.77
N PRO A 16 3.32 -10.14 -17.59
CA PRO A 16 2.56 -10.41 -16.35
C PRO A 16 1.55 -9.31 -16.01
N MET A 17 1.88 -8.05 -16.27
CA MET A 17 0.98 -6.92 -16.07
C MET A 17 -0.27 -7.01 -16.95
N ASP A 18 -0.12 -7.38 -18.23
CA ASP A 18 -1.25 -7.51 -19.15
C ASP A 18 -2.16 -8.67 -18.76
N ILE A 19 -1.59 -9.75 -18.21
CA ILE A 19 -2.35 -10.85 -17.60
C ILE A 19 -3.16 -10.32 -16.41
N ALA A 20 -2.54 -9.58 -15.49
CA ALA A 20 -3.19 -9.07 -14.29
C ALA A 20 -4.33 -8.11 -14.62
N VAL A 21 -4.08 -7.13 -15.50
CA VAL A 21 -5.09 -6.17 -15.96
C VAL A 21 -6.22 -6.85 -16.73
N GLY A 22 -5.88 -7.80 -17.61
CA GLY A 22 -6.87 -8.54 -18.39
C GLY A 22 -7.81 -9.40 -17.53
N LEU A 23 -7.28 -10.06 -16.50
CA LEU A 23 -8.08 -10.86 -15.58
C LEU A 23 -9.02 -9.99 -14.71
N THR A 24 -8.56 -8.84 -14.24
CA THR A 24 -9.43 -7.90 -13.50
C THR A 24 -10.50 -7.30 -14.39
N ALA A 25 -10.18 -6.95 -15.64
CA ALA A 25 -11.14 -6.41 -16.61
C ALA A 25 -12.14 -7.47 -17.11
N ALA A 26 -11.83 -8.76 -17.00
CA ALA A 26 -12.74 -9.85 -17.41
C ALA A 26 -14.00 -9.96 -16.53
N GLY A 27 -14.04 -9.30 -15.37
CA GLY A 27 -15.23 -9.25 -14.51
C GLY A 27 -15.64 -10.62 -13.96
N LEU A 28 -14.68 -11.53 -13.72
CA LEU A 28 -14.92 -12.90 -13.25
C LEU A 28 -15.54 -12.94 -11.84
N SER A 29 -15.39 -11.87 -11.09
CA SER A 29 -15.92 -11.74 -9.73
C SER A 29 -16.12 -10.27 -9.36
N GLY A 30 -16.94 -10.01 -8.31
CA GLY A 30 -17.15 -8.67 -7.76
C GLY A 30 -16.02 -8.20 -6.85
N THR A 31 -15.01 -9.03 -6.59
CA THR A 31 -13.84 -8.71 -5.77
C THR A 31 -12.59 -9.17 -6.49
N SER A 32 -11.63 -8.25 -6.65
CA SER A 32 -10.33 -8.57 -7.23
C SER A 32 -9.21 -7.80 -6.53
N VAL A 33 -8.06 -8.46 -6.41
CA VAL A 33 -6.82 -7.87 -5.89
C VAL A 33 -5.66 -8.27 -6.80
N VAL A 34 -4.95 -7.29 -7.31
CA VAL A 34 -3.63 -7.47 -7.92
C VAL A 34 -2.59 -7.01 -6.91
N HIS A 35 -1.60 -7.84 -6.66
CA HIS A 35 -0.42 -7.51 -5.86
C HIS A 35 0.84 -7.89 -6.65
N GLU A 36 1.63 -6.89 -6.99
CA GLU A 36 2.92 -7.07 -7.64
C GLU A 36 4.06 -6.95 -6.63
N ALA A 37 4.92 -7.94 -6.61
CA ALA A 37 6.20 -7.94 -5.92
C ALA A 37 7.34 -8.25 -6.93
N PRO A 38 8.61 -8.00 -6.61
CA PRO A 38 9.71 -8.31 -7.50
C PRO A 38 9.69 -9.78 -7.97
N GLY A 39 9.52 -9.97 -9.28
CA GLY A 39 9.48 -11.29 -9.90
C GLY A 39 8.14 -12.05 -9.81
N GLU A 40 7.12 -11.53 -9.13
CA GLU A 40 5.82 -12.18 -8.99
C GLU A 40 4.65 -11.19 -9.09
N TRP A 41 3.65 -11.59 -9.85
CA TRP A 41 2.33 -10.95 -9.89
C TRP A 41 1.31 -11.94 -9.33
N SER A 42 0.57 -11.51 -8.32
CA SER A 42 -0.50 -12.30 -7.71
C SER A 42 -1.85 -11.63 -7.99
N ILE A 43 -2.82 -12.40 -8.49
CA ILE A 43 -4.16 -11.95 -8.81
C ILE A 43 -5.15 -12.81 -8.02
N ALA A 44 -5.87 -12.21 -7.09
CA ALA A 44 -6.90 -12.83 -6.29
C ALA A 44 -8.28 -12.46 -6.84
N LEU A 45 -9.14 -13.44 -7.05
CA LEU A 45 -10.47 -13.29 -7.64
C LEU A 45 -11.53 -14.01 -6.79
N GLY A 46 -12.61 -13.32 -6.47
CA GLY A 46 -13.68 -13.82 -5.63
C GLY A 46 -13.32 -13.89 -4.15
N VAL A 47 -14.26 -14.36 -3.34
CA VAL A 47 -14.15 -14.38 -1.87
C VAL A 47 -14.58 -15.75 -1.35
N ALA A 48 -13.61 -16.58 -0.98
CA ALA A 48 -13.84 -17.84 -0.26
C ALA A 48 -13.96 -17.63 1.26
N ALA A 49 -13.17 -16.69 1.77
CA ALA A 49 -13.28 -16.22 3.15
C ALA A 49 -12.89 -14.73 3.23
N GLU A 50 -13.41 -14.06 4.24
CA GLU A 50 -13.25 -12.62 4.45
C GLU A 50 -13.01 -12.33 5.91
N VAL A 51 -12.07 -11.44 6.22
CA VAL A 51 -11.84 -10.91 7.56
C VAL A 51 -11.91 -9.39 7.51
N ILE A 52 -12.83 -8.81 8.26
CA ILE A 52 -13.01 -7.36 8.38
C ILE A 52 -12.83 -6.95 9.83
N VAL A 53 -12.01 -5.94 10.06
CA VAL A 53 -11.86 -5.25 11.36
C VAL A 53 -12.46 -3.86 11.24
N ASP A 54 -13.32 -3.52 12.15
CA ASP A 54 -13.82 -2.16 12.36
C ASP A 54 -13.44 -1.63 13.77
N ALA A 55 -13.97 -0.49 14.17
CA ALA A 55 -13.67 0.13 15.45
C ALA A 55 -14.06 -0.74 16.69
N HIS A 56 -14.88 -1.76 16.52
CA HIS A 56 -15.49 -2.50 17.62
C HIS A 56 -15.29 -4.02 17.55
N SER A 57 -15.22 -4.57 16.34
CA SER A 57 -15.26 -6.01 16.13
C SER A 57 -14.33 -6.50 15.03
N VAL A 58 -14.05 -7.79 15.08
CA VAL A 58 -13.48 -8.58 13.98
C VAL A 58 -14.56 -9.54 13.49
N ARG A 59 -14.90 -9.42 12.21
CA ARG A 59 -15.82 -10.32 11.52
C ARG A 59 -15.05 -11.24 10.60
N CYS A 60 -15.30 -12.53 10.72
CA CYS A 60 -14.75 -13.58 9.87
C CYS A 60 -15.90 -14.30 9.18
N THR A 61 -15.97 -14.18 7.85
CA THR A 61 -16.97 -14.87 7.02
C THR A 61 -16.28 -15.94 6.21
N SER A 62 -16.77 -17.17 6.27
CA SER A 62 -16.25 -18.27 5.44
C SER A 62 -17.37 -19.29 5.20
N LEU A 63 -17.47 -19.82 3.99
CA LEU A 63 -18.52 -20.78 3.59
C LEU A 63 -19.94 -20.29 3.92
N GLY A 64 -20.20 -18.99 3.83
CA GLY A 64 -21.49 -18.40 4.13
C GLY A 64 -21.82 -18.24 5.62
N VAL A 65 -20.90 -18.60 6.52
CA VAL A 65 -21.05 -18.43 7.97
C VAL A 65 -20.19 -17.26 8.44
N THR A 66 -20.81 -16.33 9.16
CA THR A 66 -20.13 -15.18 9.76
C THR A 66 -19.99 -15.37 11.27
N HIS A 67 -18.78 -15.24 11.76
CA HIS A 67 -18.45 -15.11 13.17
C HIS A 67 -17.99 -13.70 13.45
N GLU A 68 -18.53 -13.08 14.49
CA GLU A 68 -18.17 -11.76 14.95
C GLU A 68 -17.68 -11.83 16.39
N GLU A 69 -16.52 -11.25 16.66
CA GLU A 69 -15.92 -11.17 17.99
C GLU A 69 -15.57 -9.70 18.28
N LYS A 70 -16.01 -9.17 19.41
CA LYS A 70 -15.54 -7.85 19.86
C LYS A 70 -14.08 -7.96 20.28
N TRP A 71 -13.27 -7.02 19.83
CA TRP A 71 -11.88 -6.95 20.26
C TRP A 71 -11.72 -5.93 21.39
N PHE A 72 -10.79 -6.23 22.29
CA PHE A 72 -10.37 -5.34 23.37
C PHE A 72 -8.85 -5.31 23.38
N GLY A 73 -8.27 -4.13 23.29
CA GLY A 73 -6.82 -3.97 23.17
C GLY A 73 -6.36 -4.10 21.72
N GLU A 74 -5.72 -5.20 21.34
CA GLU A 74 -5.11 -5.35 20.02
C GLU A 74 -5.95 -6.22 19.09
N PRO A 75 -6.48 -5.67 17.96
CA PRO A 75 -7.35 -6.42 17.05
C PRO A 75 -6.63 -7.50 16.24
N LEU A 76 -5.31 -7.39 16.03
CA LEU A 76 -4.54 -8.30 15.17
C LEU A 76 -4.46 -9.73 15.72
N THR A 77 -4.53 -9.91 17.03
CA THR A 77 -4.66 -11.22 17.67
C THR A 77 -5.94 -11.94 17.23
N ALA A 78 -7.06 -11.22 17.15
CA ALA A 78 -8.33 -11.77 16.68
C ALA A 78 -8.28 -12.06 15.16
N VAL A 79 -7.62 -11.21 14.36
CA VAL A 79 -7.37 -11.47 12.93
C VAL A 79 -6.59 -12.76 12.75
N GLN A 80 -5.49 -12.94 13.48
CA GLN A 80 -4.68 -14.16 13.43
C GLN A 80 -5.50 -15.41 13.76
N LYS A 81 -6.31 -15.35 14.83
CA LYS A 81 -7.20 -16.44 15.24
C LYS A 81 -8.24 -16.77 14.16
N CYS A 82 -8.84 -15.76 13.54
CA CYS A 82 -9.75 -15.94 12.41
C CYS A 82 -9.08 -16.66 11.25
N LEU A 83 -7.92 -16.19 10.80
CA LEU A 83 -7.17 -16.75 9.68
C LEU A 83 -6.73 -18.21 9.98
N ALA A 84 -6.23 -18.48 11.18
CA ALA A 84 -5.84 -19.83 11.60
C ALA A 84 -7.03 -20.83 11.64
N GLY A 85 -8.25 -20.33 11.87
CA GLY A 85 -9.48 -21.12 11.91
C GLY A 85 -10.13 -21.36 10.55
N LEU A 86 -9.60 -20.83 9.46
CA LEU A 86 -10.22 -20.95 8.14
C LEU A 86 -10.31 -22.40 7.67
N PRO A 87 -11.45 -22.81 7.05
CA PRO A 87 -11.66 -24.15 6.54
C PRO A 87 -11.05 -24.36 5.13
N VAL A 88 -10.01 -23.64 4.80
CA VAL A 88 -9.26 -23.71 3.53
C VAL A 88 -7.80 -24.02 3.85
N ASN A 89 -7.17 -24.95 3.15
CA ASN A 89 -5.74 -25.21 3.27
C ASN A 89 -4.95 -24.39 2.24
N ASP A 90 -3.70 -24.13 2.58
CA ASP A 90 -2.76 -23.36 1.73
C ASP A 90 -3.33 -22.01 1.31
N TRP A 91 -4.10 -21.37 2.19
CA TRP A 91 -4.70 -20.08 1.89
C TRP A 91 -3.66 -18.96 1.78
N THR A 92 -3.93 -18.02 0.90
CA THR A 92 -3.28 -16.70 0.87
C THR A 92 -4.37 -15.66 0.97
N ALA A 93 -4.26 -14.75 1.93
CA ALA A 93 -5.17 -13.64 2.10
C ALA A 93 -4.58 -12.38 1.49
N TYR A 94 -5.41 -11.60 0.81
CA TYR A 94 -5.08 -10.33 0.15
C TYR A 94 -6.01 -9.25 0.64
N GLY A 95 -5.51 -8.03 0.74
CA GLY A 95 -6.36 -6.90 1.07
C GLY A 95 -5.57 -5.69 1.55
N TRP A 96 -6.19 -4.92 2.42
CA TRP A 96 -5.63 -3.64 2.86
C TRP A 96 -5.96 -3.36 4.32
N CYS A 97 -5.17 -2.48 4.94
CA CYS A 97 -5.54 -1.86 6.20
C CYS A 97 -5.46 -0.33 6.10
N ALA A 98 -6.31 0.32 6.89
CA ALA A 98 -6.33 1.77 7.04
C ALA A 98 -5.19 2.24 7.96
N PHE A 99 -4.76 3.49 7.76
CA PHE A 99 -3.84 4.15 8.70
C PHE A 99 -4.37 4.12 10.14
N GLU A 100 -5.68 4.25 10.33
CA GLU A 100 -6.35 4.28 11.62
C GLU A 100 -6.26 2.97 12.41
N LEU A 101 -5.86 1.86 11.78
CA LEU A 101 -5.49 0.63 12.50
C LEU A 101 -4.35 0.89 13.51
N SER A 102 -3.47 1.86 13.20
CA SER A 102 -2.41 2.29 14.11
C SER A 102 -2.93 2.86 15.42
N HIS A 103 -4.10 3.50 15.40
CA HIS A 103 -4.73 4.02 16.61
C HIS A 103 -5.18 2.88 17.52
N ALA A 104 -5.76 1.81 16.93
CA ALA A 104 -6.13 0.61 17.67
C ALA A 104 -4.90 -0.07 18.29
N ILE A 105 -3.82 -0.27 17.50
CA ILE A 105 -2.55 -0.85 17.96
C ILE A 105 -1.94 0.01 19.09
N ALA A 106 -2.02 1.34 18.99
CA ALA A 106 -1.50 2.25 20.02
C ALA A 106 -2.43 2.43 21.23
N GLY A 107 -3.58 1.73 21.31
CA GLY A 107 -4.57 1.89 22.38
C GLY A 107 -5.17 3.29 22.44
N MET A 108 -5.39 3.92 21.29
CA MET A 108 -6.05 5.21 21.14
C MET A 108 -7.50 5.01 20.71
N THR A 109 -8.32 6.06 20.83
CA THR A 109 -9.68 6.06 20.30
C THR A 109 -9.64 5.92 18.78
N VAL A 110 -10.46 5.01 18.26
CA VAL A 110 -10.57 4.71 16.83
C VAL A 110 -11.87 5.30 16.30
N GLU A 111 -11.79 5.95 15.16
CA GLU A 111 -12.97 6.44 14.43
C GLU A 111 -13.69 5.31 13.70
N GLU A 112 -15.01 5.46 13.52
CA GLU A 112 -15.85 4.51 12.78
C GLU A 112 -15.33 4.26 11.35
N GLY A 113 -15.43 3.01 10.91
CA GLY A 113 -15.09 2.55 9.56
C GLY A 113 -14.15 1.35 9.57
N THR A 114 -13.91 0.80 8.40
CA THR A 114 -13.03 -0.34 8.20
C THR A 114 -11.57 0.01 8.53
N LEU A 115 -10.96 -0.81 9.39
CA LEU A 115 -9.54 -0.72 9.77
C LEU A 115 -8.67 -1.71 9.01
N LEU A 116 -9.21 -2.89 8.71
CA LEU A 116 -8.55 -3.93 7.93
C LEU A 116 -9.61 -4.73 7.18
N HIS A 117 -9.30 -5.07 5.92
CA HIS A 117 -10.13 -5.92 5.10
C HIS A 117 -9.24 -6.89 4.32
N LEU A 118 -9.36 -8.18 4.62
CA LEU A 118 -8.65 -9.26 3.95
C LEU A 118 -9.64 -10.23 3.32
N VAL A 119 -9.30 -10.76 2.15
CA VAL A 119 -10.03 -11.84 1.48
C VAL A 119 -9.10 -12.99 1.16
N VAL A 120 -9.56 -14.21 1.38
CA VAL A 120 -8.96 -15.41 0.80
C VAL A 120 -9.72 -15.66 -0.50
N PRO A 121 -9.07 -15.69 -1.66
CA PRO A 121 -9.75 -15.76 -2.95
C PRO A 121 -10.34 -17.15 -3.22
N GLU A 122 -11.41 -17.19 -3.99
CA GLU A 122 -11.90 -18.43 -4.61
C GLU A 122 -10.93 -18.94 -5.68
N THR A 123 -10.36 -18.01 -6.44
CA THR A 123 -9.40 -18.29 -7.51
C THR A 123 -8.19 -17.36 -7.37
N GLU A 124 -7.01 -17.93 -7.46
CA GLU A 124 -5.75 -17.18 -7.45
C GLU A 124 -4.92 -17.53 -8.68
N VAL A 125 -4.36 -16.51 -9.30
CA VAL A 125 -3.42 -16.63 -10.41
C VAL A 125 -2.10 -15.98 -9.98
N ARG A 126 -0.98 -16.74 -10.03
CA ARG A 126 0.36 -16.21 -9.82
C ARG A 126 1.16 -16.32 -11.10
N VAL A 127 1.80 -15.23 -11.48
CA VAL A 127 2.64 -15.15 -12.67
C VAL A 127 4.07 -14.88 -12.25
N THR A 128 4.98 -15.77 -12.61
CA THR A 128 6.42 -15.66 -12.32
C THR A 128 7.18 -15.91 -13.62
N GLY A 129 7.77 -14.87 -14.18
CA GLY A 129 8.35 -14.94 -15.54
C GLY A 129 7.28 -15.34 -16.57
N SER A 130 7.54 -16.43 -17.31
CA SER A 130 6.59 -16.97 -18.31
C SER A 130 5.60 -17.99 -17.72
N ARG A 131 5.71 -18.35 -16.43
CA ARG A 131 4.86 -19.36 -15.81
C ARG A 131 3.67 -18.76 -15.11
N ILE A 132 2.49 -19.35 -15.35
CA ILE A 132 1.23 -19.02 -14.70
C ILE A 132 0.86 -20.22 -13.81
N TYR A 133 0.75 -19.96 -12.50
CA TYR A 133 0.23 -20.88 -11.50
C TYR A 133 -1.21 -20.47 -11.19
N LEU A 134 -2.16 -21.27 -11.64
CA LEU A 134 -3.58 -21.06 -11.44
C LEU A 134 -4.08 -22.04 -10.39
N ARG A 135 -4.84 -21.55 -9.40
CA ARG A 135 -5.53 -22.41 -8.44
C ARG A 135 -6.92 -21.87 -8.12
N SER A 136 -7.89 -22.79 -7.93
CA SER A 136 -9.26 -22.44 -7.57
C SER A 136 -9.87 -23.50 -6.65
N LEU A 137 -10.80 -23.08 -5.79
CA LEU A 137 -11.54 -24.00 -4.90
C LEU A 137 -12.55 -24.87 -5.66
N GLY A 138 -12.93 -24.48 -6.88
CA GLY A 138 -13.86 -25.19 -7.73
C GLY A 138 -13.40 -25.33 -9.17
N TYR A 139 -13.85 -26.41 -9.86
CA TYR A 139 -13.57 -26.61 -11.29
C TYR A 139 -14.09 -25.46 -12.17
N ALA A 140 -15.26 -24.91 -11.84
CA ALA A 140 -15.85 -23.80 -12.60
C ALA A 140 -14.96 -22.55 -12.57
N GLY A 141 -14.40 -22.19 -11.40
CA GLY A 141 -13.48 -21.06 -11.26
C GLY A 141 -12.17 -21.29 -12.00
N LEU A 142 -11.64 -22.52 -11.98
CA LEU A 142 -10.44 -22.88 -12.71
C LEU A 142 -10.68 -22.71 -14.23
N ALA A 143 -11.73 -23.29 -14.77
CA ALA A 143 -12.08 -23.19 -16.18
C ALA A 143 -12.36 -21.73 -16.62
N ALA A 144 -13.09 -20.97 -15.80
CA ALA A 144 -13.37 -19.56 -16.10
C ALA A 144 -12.10 -18.71 -16.17
N ALA A 145 -11.13 -18.96 -15.29
CA ALA A 145 -9.85 -18.25 -15.33
C ALA A 145 -8.99 -18.69 -16.52
N GLU A 146 -8.96 -19.97 -16.88
CA GLU A 146 -8.28 -20.48 -18.08
C GLU A 146 -8.86 -19.86 -19.34
N ASP A 147 -10.18 -19.82 -19.45
CA ASP A 147 -10.91 -19.18 -20.56
C ASP A 147 -10.64 -17.67 -20.64
N ALA A 148 -10.58 -16.98 -19.51
CA ALA A 148 -10.24 -15.56 -19.47
C ALA A 148 -8.81 -15.33 -19.92
N LEU A 149 -7.85 -16.11 -19.41
CA LEU A 149 -6.44 -16.06 -19.84
C LEU A 149 -6.29 -16.26 -21.35
N ALA A 150 -7.04 -17.18 -21.94
CA ALA A 150 -7.03 -17.40 -23.38
C ALA A 150 -7.53 -16.22 -24.21
N ARG A 151 -8.48 -15.45 -23.65
CA ARG A 151 -9.11 -14.29 -24.31
C ARG A 151 -8.40 -12.95 -24.09
N ILE A 152 -7.43 -12.85 -23.19
CA ILE A 152 -6.68 -11.61 -22.98
C ILE A 152 -6.07 -11.16 -24.31
N ALA A 153 -6.37 -9.93 -24.74
CA ALA A 153 -5.85 -9.38 -25.99
C ALA A 153 -4.34 -9.14 -25.92
N ALA A 154 -3.68 -9.17 -27.06
CA ALA A 154 -2.25 -8.87 -27.14
C ALA A 154 -1.94 -7.38 -26.84
N ASP A 155 -2.90 -6.48 -27.08
CA ASP A 155 -2.87 -5.08 -26.65
C ASP A 155 -4.18 -4.73 -25.95
N PRO A 156 -4.17 -4.72 -24.61
CA PRO A 156 -5.38 -4.48 -23.83
C PRO A 156 -5.78 -3.00 -23.71
N ALA A 157 -5.13 -2.08 -24.46
CA ALA A 157 -5.50 -0.66 -24.37
C ALA A 157 -6.87 -0.42 -25.00
N PRO A 158 -7.91 -0.10 -24.21
CA PRO A 158 -9.24 0.15 -24.75
C PRO A 158 -9.24 1.44 -25.57
N ALA A 159 -9.88 1.40 -26.76
CA ALA A 159 -10.09 2.58 -27.58
C ALA A 159 -10.99 3.61 -26.89
N GLY A 160 -10.76 4.90 -27.13
CA GLY A 160 -11.65 5.98 -26.66
C GLY A 160 -11.36 6.48 -25.24
N LEU A 161 -10.22 6.15 -24.66
CA LEU A 161 -9.77 6.73 -23.39
C LEU A 161 -9.12 8.11 -23.60
N ILE A 162 -9.38 9.02 -22.68
CA ILE A 162 -8.79 10.36 -22.65
C ILE A 162 -8.08 10.60 -21.29
N PRO A 163 -6.98 11.37 -21.29
CA PRO A 163 -6.33 11.79 -20.04
C PRO A 163 -7.27 12.63 -19.18
N VAL A 164 -7.22 12.40 -17.86
CA VAL A 164 -7.96 13.19 -16.87
C VAL A 164 -7.05 14.31 -16.34
N GLN A 165 -7.56 15.53 -16.34
CA GLN A 165 -6.90 16.67 -15.71
C GLN A 165 -7.29 16.72 -14.23
N VAL A 166 -6.29 16.88 -13.35
CA VAL A 166 -6.49 16.98 -11.89
C VAL A 166 -5.98 18.35 -11.44
N ASP A 167 -6.83 19.08 -10.71
CA ASP A 167 -6.44 20.35 -10.10
C ASP A 167 -5.58 20.09 -8.85
N LEU A 168 -4.26 20.13 -9.01
CA LEU A 168 -3.31 19.94 -7.92
C LEU A 168 -3.24 21.10 -6.93
N GLU A 169 -3.92 22.24 -7.20
CA GLU A 169 -4.04 23.37 -6.27
C GLU A 169 -5.17 23.19 -5.25
N SER A 170 -6.07 22.25 -5.46
CA SER A 170 -7.17 21.97 -4.53
C SER A 170 -6.65 21.75 -3.11
N GLY A 171 -7.17 22.52 -2.14
CA GLY A 171 -6.76 22.44 -0.73
C GLY A 171 -5.39 23.03 -0.40
N ALA A 172 -4.68 23.69 -1.33
CA ALA A 172 -3.33 24.19 -1.15
C ALA A 172 -3.19 25.17 0.02
N GLU A 173 -4.11 26.15 0.14
CA GLU A 173 -4.06 27.18 1.17
C GLU A 173 -4.26 26.60 2.58
N THR A 174 -5.24 25.73 2.73
CA THR A 174 -5.49 25.00 3.97
C THR A 174 -4.28 24.17 4.39
N TYR A 175 -3.64 23.49 3.42
CA TYR A 175 -2.45 22.70 3.67
C TYR A 175 -1.28 23.57 4.17
N ARG A 176 -1.01 24.73 3.52
CA ARG A 176 0.03 25.67 3.99
C ARG A 176 -0.20 26.12 5.43
N HIS A 177 -1.44 26.44 5.77
CA HIS A 177 -1.81 26.83 7.13
C HIS A 177 -1.54 25.71 8.14
N HIS A 178 -1.93 24.50 7.81
CA HIS A 178 -1.70 23.33 8.68
C HIS A 178 -0.21 23.03 8.84
N VAL A 179 0.59 23.13 7.77
CA VAL A 179 2.06 22.98 7.84
C VAL A 179 2.66 24.02 8.79
N ALA A 180 2.30 25.31 8.63
CA ALA A 180 2.79 26.38 9.50
C ALA A 180 2.45 26.10 10.98
N SER A 181 1.21 25.72 11.27
CA SER A 181 0.76 25.39 12.62
C SER A 181 1.50 24.17 13.21
N LEU A 182 1.73 23.13 12.41
CA LEU A 182 2.47 21.94 12.85
C LEU A 182 3.95 22.26 13.12
N VAL A 183 4.59 23.11 12.32
CA VAL A 183 5.96 23.58 12.58
C VAL A 183 6.06 24.28 13.95
N GLU A 184 5.09 25.10 14.34
CA GLU A 184 5.06 25.72 15.66
C GLU A 184 4.89 24.70 16.79
N GLU A 185 4.09 23.64 16.59
CA GLU A 185 3.99 22.54 17.56
C GLU A 185 5.32 21.79 17.71
N ILE A 186 6.04 21.55 16.62
CA ILE A 186 7.35 20.90 16.62
C ILE A 186 8.38 21.78 17.34
N ARG A 187 8.43 23.09 17.06
CA ARG A 187 9.31 24.06 17.74
C ARG A 187 9.02 24.15 19.24
N ALA A 188 7.76 23.95 19.62
CA ALA A 188 7.34 23.88 21.02
C ALA A 188 7.71 22.52 21.70
N GLY A 189 8.37 21.62 20.99
CA GLY A 189 8.85 20.32 21.51
C GLY A 189 7.76 19.25 21.71
N LYS A 190 6.56 19.43 21.11
CA LYS A 190 5.48 18.44 21.25
C LYS A 190 5.76 17.15 20.49
N LEU A 191 6.48 17.23 19.38
CA LEU A 191 6.93 16.10 18.55
C LEU A 191 8.13 16.55 17.73
N GLN A 192 8.83 15.61 17.09
CA GLN A 192 10.00 15.90 16.24
C GLN A 192 9.66 15.97 14.75
N LYS A 193 8.70 15.15 14.33
CA LYS A 193 8.29 15.01 12.91
C LYS A 193 6.86 14.50 12.84
N ALA A 194 6.08 14.97 11.86
CA ALA A 194 4.88 14.28 11.39
C ALA A 194 4.74 14.40 9.88
N ILE A 195 4.14 13.39 9.27
CA ILE A 195 3.76 13.44 7.85
C ILE A 195 2.38 14.06 7.79
N LEU A 196 2.25 15.22 7.15
CA LEU A 196 0.97 15.86 6.95
C LEU A 196 0.52 15.71 5.49
N SER A 197 -0.73 15.31 5.28
CA SER A 197 -1.26 15.02 3.95
C SER A 197 -2.46 15.88 3.59
N ARG A 198 -2.75 15.97 2.30
CA ARG A 198 -3.96 16.59 1.74
C ARG A 198 -4.61 15.70 0.71
N GLU A 199 -5.92 15.78 0.63
CA GLU A 199 -6.75 15.12 -0.37
C GLU A 199 -6.97 16.03 -1.56
N VAL A 200 -6.93 15.48 -2.77
CA VAL A 200 -7.19 16.18 -4.02
C VAL A 200 -8.28 15.43 -4.78
N PRO A 201 -9.46 16.02 -4.99
CA PRO A 201 -10.54 15.35 -5.70
C PRO A 201 -10.23 15.18 -7.19
N VAL A 202 -10.73 14.08 -7.75
CA VAL A 202 -10.74 13.83 -9.19
C VAL A 202 -12.19 14.00 -9.66
N GLY A 203 -12.43 14.99 -10.50
CA GLY A 203 -13.78 15.45 -10.87
C GLY A 203 -14.55 14.53 -11.82
N THR A 204 -14.03 13.35 -12.15
CA THR A 204 -14.65 12.40 -13.08
C THR A 204 -14.38 10.96 -12.66
N GLU A 205 -15.21 10.05 -13.17
CA GLU A 205 -14.94 8.62 -13.04
C GLU A 205 -13.77 8.22 -13.95
N ILE A 206 -12.87 7.37 -13.45
CA ILE A 206 -11.70 6.90 -14.18
C ILE A 206 -11.81 5.41 -14.53
N ASP A 207 -11.13 5.00 -15.59
CA ASP A 207 -10.88 3.59 -15.88
C ASP A 207 -9.68 3.11 -15.05
N PHE A 208 -9.95 2.37 -13.96
CA PHE A 208 -8.95 1.92 -13.01
C PHE A 208 -7.91 1.00 -13.64
N ALA A 209 -8.34 0.05 -14.46
CA ALA A 209 -7.45 -0.93 -15.08
C ALA A 209 -6.51 -0.28 -16.09
N ALA A 210 -7.04 0.58 -16.95
CA ALA A 210 -6.23 1.29 -17.94
C ALA A 210 -5.30 2.34 -17.31
N SER A 211 -5.79 3.06 -16.28
CA SER A 211 -4.97 4.03 -15.52
C SER A 211 -3.84 3.32 -14.78
N TYR A 212 -4.13 2.20 -14.11
CA TYR A 212 -3.12 1.38 -13.45
C TYR A 212 -2.04 0.90 -14.43
N ARG A 213 -2.46 0.32 -15.59
CA ARG A 213 -1.52 -0.14 -16.63
C ARG A 213 -0.61 0.99 -17.10
N LYS A 214 -1.19 2.15 -17.46
CA LYS A 214 -0.41 3.33 -17.87
C LYS A 214 0.57 3.77 -16.80
N GLY A 215 0.08 3.94 -15.56
CA GLY A 215 0.92 4.38 -14.46
C GLY A 215 2.03 3.40 -14.12
N ARG A 216 1.78 2.07 -14.22
CA ARG A 216 2.81 1.08 -13.95
C ARG A 216 3.94 1.09 -14.98
N LEU A 217 3.64 1.42 -16.23
CA LEU A 217 4.66 1.61 -17.28
C LEU A 217 5.55 2.84 -17.03
N GLU A 218 5.00 3.86 -16.37
CA GLU A 218 5.68 5.13 -16.08
C GLU A 218 6.38 5.12 -14.71
N ASN A 219 6.14 4.11 -13.86
CA ASN A 219 6.67 4.02 -12.50
C ASN A 219 7.52 2.75 -12.28
N ASN A 220 8.48 2.85 -11.35
CA ASN A 220 9.31 1.75 -10.88
C ASN A 220 9.10 1.54 -9.36
N PRO A 221 7.94 0.99 -8.92
CA PRO A 221 7.63 0.83 -7.51
C PRO A 221 8.36 -0.36 -6.88
N ALA A 222 8.44 -0.38 -5.54
CA ALA A 222 8.82 -1.58 -4.79
C ALA A 222 7.70 -2.63 -4.84
N ARG A 223 6.45 -2.14 -4.83
CA ARG A 223 5.21 -2.94 -4.99
C ARG A 223 4.20 -2.12 -5.79
N SER A 224 3.38 -2.77 -6.61
CA SER A 224 2.18 -2.14 -7.12
C SER A 224 0.94 -2.98 -6.81
N PHE A 225 -0.21 -2.32 -6.80
CA PHE A 225 -1.46 -2.98 -6.45
C PHE A 225 -2.65 -2.35 -7.18
N LEU A 226 -3.66 -3.19 -7.43
CA LEU A 226 -4.97 -2.76 -7.93
C LEU A 226 -6.03 -3.54 -7.15
N LEU A 227 -6.92 -2.82 -6.45
CA LEU A 227 -7.94 -3.38 -5.59
C LEU A 227 -9.34 -2.97 -6.08
N ASP A 228 -10.26 -3.93 -6.08
CA ASP A 228 -11.70 -3.72 -6.14
C ASP A 228 -12.35 -4.61 -5.07
N MET A 229 -12.68 -4.02 -3.92
CA MET A 229 -13.11 -4.74 -2.72
C MET A 229 -14.20 -3.96 -1.98
N ALA A 230 -15.40 -4.54 -1.86
CA ALA A 230 -16.49 -3.98 -1.05
C ALA A 230 -16.76 -2.48 -1.31
N GLY A 231 -16.73 -2.08 -2.58
CA GLY A 231 -17.00 -0.71 -3.01
C GLY A 231 -15.81 0.26 -2.89
N LEU A 232 -14.66 -0.18 -2.38
CA LEU A 232 -13.39 0.54 -2.49
C LEU A 232 -12.66 0.06 -3.75
N ARG A 233 -12.38 0.99 -4.67
CA ARG A 233 -11.41 0.79 -5.75
C ARG A 233 -10.17 1.62 -5.48
N CYS A 234 -9.01 1.01 -5.60
CA CYS A 234 -7.74 1.69 -5.35
C CYS A 234 -6.64 1.06 -6.20
N PHE A 235 -5.76 1.87 -6.75
CA PHE A 235 -4.47 1.38 -7.22
C PHE A 235 -3.35 2.29 -6.76
N GLY A 236 -2.14 1.75 -6.72
CA GLY A 236 -0.97 2.55 -6.32
C GLY A 236 0.36 1.91 -6.68
N PHE A 237 1.39 2.76 -6.60
CA PHE A 237 2.78 2.46 -6.92
C PHE A 237 3.64 2.69 -5.69
N SER A 238 3.60 1.72 -4.76
CA SER A 238 4.26 1.81 -3.46
C SER A 238 5.78 1.93 -3.61
N PRO A 239 6.42 2.94 -3.03
CA PRO A 239 7.87 3.09 -3.11
C PRO A 239 8.62 2.16 -2.15
N GLU A 240 7.97 1.69 -1.06
CA GLU A 240 8.59 0.95 0.04
C GLU A 240 7.66 -0.11 0.63
N THR A 241 8.25 -1.08 1.34
CA THR A 241 7.52 -2.05 2.14
C THR A 241 7.51 -1.65 3.61
N VAL A 242 6.37 -1.80 4.27
CA VAL A 242 6.22 -1.63 5.72
C VAL A 242 6.95 -2.77 6.43
N VAL A 243 6.60 -4.01 6.07
CA VAL A 243 7.24 -5.22 6.57
C VAL A 243 7.12 -6.35 5.56
N GLU A 244 8.16 -7.15 5.49
CA GLU A 244 8.17 -8.45 4.80
C GLU A 244 8.57 -9.53 5.80
N VAL A 245 7.84 -10.64 5.81
CA VAL A 245 8.20 -11.85 6.58
C VAL A 245 8.29 -13.01 5.62
N SER A 246 9.46 -13.63 5.54
CA SER A 246 9.70 -14.80 4.70
C SER A 246 9.42 -16.10 5.44
N SER A 247 9.31 -17.20 4.69
CA SER A 247 9.03 -18.54 5.23
C SER A 247 10.13 -19.04 6.20
N ASP A 248 11.38 -18.54 6.08
CA ASP A 248 12.47 -18.82 7.01
C ASP A 248 12.48 -17.89 8.22
N ARG A 249 11.40 -17.12 8.45
CA ARG A 249 11.20 -16.20 9.59
C ARG A 249 12.11 -14.99 9.59
N ARG A 250 12.73 -14.68 8.47
CA ARG A 250 13.41 -13.40 8.31
C ARG A 250 12.36 -12.31 8.13
N VAL A 251 12.46 -11.27 8.94
CA VAL A 251 11.65 -10.04 8.81
C VAL A 251 12.52 -8.92 8.26
N SER A 252 11.94 -8.08 7.42
CA SER A 252 12.59 -6.86 6.94
C SER A 252 11.62 -5.69 6.87
N SER A 253 12.14 -4.48 7.12
CA SER A 253 11.48 -3.20 6.88
C SER A 253 12.41 -2.33 6.04
N GLN A 254 11.83 -1.54 5.13
CA GLN A 254 12.62 -0.73 4.20
C GLN A 254 12.23 0.75 4.30
N PRO A 255 12.74 1.50 5.28
CA PRO A 255 12.47 2.93 5.38
C PRO A 255 13.08 3.68 4.20
N LEU A 256 12.26 4.53 3.55
CA LEU A 256 12.66 5.51 2.56
C LEU A 256 12.40 6.91 3.10
N ALA A 257 13.46 7.74 3.20
CA ALA A 257 13.30 9.15 3.56
C ALA A 257 14.42 9.96 2.89
N GLY A 258 14.12 11.22 2.56
CA GLY A 258 15.00 12.02 1.72
C GLY A 258 14.71 11.80 0.23
N THR A 259 14.51 12.90 -0.50
CA THR A 259 14.02 12.81 -1.90
C THR A 259 14.63 13.91 -2.75
N ARG A 260 15.00 13.55 -3.99
CA ARG A 260 15.29 14.48 -5.09
C ARG A 260 14.59 14.01 -6.36
N ALA A 261 14.37 14.92 -7.28
CA ALA A 261 13.82 14.58 -8.59
C ALA A 261 14.74 13.62 -9.37
N LEU A 262 14.14 12.79 -10.21
CA LEU A 262 14.79 12.01 -11.26
C LEU A 262 14.21 12.52 -12.58
N THR A 263 15.03 13.25 -13.34
CA THR A 263 14.58 14.05 -14.50
C THR A 263 14.73 13.30 -15.82
N GLY A 264 15.58 12.27 -15.84
CA GLY A 264 16.00 11.55 -17.04
C GLY A 264 17.19 12.20 -17.76
N ASP A 265 17.69 13.34 -17.25
CA ASP A 265 18.99 13.92 -17.66
C ASP A 265 20.07 13.35 -16.74
N PRO A 266 21.01 12.51 -17.26
CA PRO A 266 21.99 11.83 -16.45
C PRO A 266 22.90 12.77 -15.65
N ASP A 267 23.28 13.92 -16.20
CA ASP A 267 24.18 14.88 -15.53
C ASP A 267 23.45 15.62 -14.39
N LEU A 268 22.21 16.00 -14.63
CA LEU A 268 21.38 16.63 -13.59
C LEU A 268 21.00 15.63 -12.51
N ASP A 269 20.63 14.43 -12.88
CA ASP A 269 20.25 13.37 -11.93
C ASP A 269 21.43 12.98 -11.04
N HIS A 270 22.63 12.95 -11.59
CA HIS A 270 23.85 12.73 -10.82
C HIS A 270 24.10 13.85 -9.78
N LYS A 271 23.98 15.13 -10.18
CA LYS A 271 24.11 16.27 -9.27
C LYS A 271 23.05 16.25 -8.17
N LEU A 272 21.80 15.93 -8.50
CA LEU A 272 20.72 15.81 -7.53
C LEU A 272 20.97 14.66 -6.55
N ARG A 273 21.61 13.57 -7.01
CA ARG A 273 22.03 12.44 -6.16
C ARG A 273 23.13 12.84 -5.19
N GLU A 274 24.15 13.54 -5.65
CA GLU A 274 25.23 14.05 -4.79
C GLU A 274 24.68 15.04 -3.76
N ASP A 275 23.78 15.93 -4.17
CA ASP A 275 23.09 16.84 -3.26
C ASP A 275 22.28 16.07 -2.20
N LEU A 276 21.51 15.04 -2.59
CA LEU A 276 20.76 14.20 -1.65
C LEU A 276 21.68 13.48 -0.63
N LEU A 277 22.83 12.98 -1.09
CA LEU A 277 23.80 12.26 -0.25
C LEU A 277 24.62 13.19 0.65
N SER A 278 24.58 14.51 0.43
CA SER A 278 25.31 15.51 1.22
C SER A 278 24.42 16.49 2.00
N ASP A 279 23.11 16.45 1.80
CA ASP A 279 22.15 17.32 2.49
C ASP A 279 21.97 16.89 3.96
N PRO A 280 22.42 17.70 4.96
CA PRO A 280 22.34 17.30 6.37
C PRO A 280 20.91 17.07 6.87
N LYS A 281 19.89 17.79 6.32
CA LYS A 281 18.48 17.62 6.68
C LYS A 281 17.98 16.25 6.23
N GLU A 282 18.22 15.90 4.97
CA GLU A 282 17.76 14.64 4.38
C GLU A 282 18.45 13.43 5.05
N LEU A 283 19.76 13.53 5.28
CA LEU A 283 20.53 12.50 6.00
C LEU A 283 20.03 12.31 7.43
N HIS A 284 19.74 13.40 8.15
CA HIS A 284 19.22 13.35 9.51
C HIS A 284 17.81 12.73 9.56
N GLU A 285 16.94 13.14 8.67
CA GLU A 285 15.58 12.59 8.54
C GLU A 285 15.62 11.08 8.28
N HIS A 286 16.50 10.65 7.37
CA HIS A 286 16.66 9.24 7.05
C HIS A 286 17.23 8.45 8.23
N ALA A 287 18.28 8.95 8.89
CA ALA A 287 18.89 8.30 10.05
C ALA A 287 17.89 8.08 11.20
N ILE A 288 17.01 9.06 11.48
CA ILE A 288 15.93 8.91 12.46
C ILE A 288 14.99 7.78 12.03
N SER A 289 14.61 7.72 10.75
CA SER A 289 13.70 6.68 10.24
C SER A 289 14.31 5.28 10.37
N VAL A 290 15.62 5.12 10.09
CA VAL A 290 16.33 3.85 10.27
C VAL A 290 16.42 3.47 11.74
N LYS A 291 16.76 4.44 12.61
CA LYS A 291 16.81 4.20 14.06
C LYS A 291 15.46 3.69 14.59
N VAL A 292 14.36 4.33 14.21
CA VAL A 292 13.01 3.91 14.62
C VAL A 292 12.71 2.50 14.12
N ALA A 293 13.02 2.17 12.86
CA ALA A 293 12.81 0.83 12.31
C ALA A 293 13.61 -0.25 13.06
N VAL A 294 14.85 0.07 13.49
CA VAL A 294 15.66 -0.82 14.33
C VAL A 294 15.00 -1.01 15.70
N ASP A 295 14.66 0.09 16.39
CA ASP A 295 14.04 0.05 17.72
C ASP A 295 12.74 -0.75 17.71
N GLU A 296 11.93 -0.63 16.65
CA GLU A 296 10.65 -1.33 16.48
C GLU A 296 10.83 -2.83 16.20
N LEU A 297 11.82 -3.21 15.41
CA LEU A 297 12.06 -4.63 15.09
C LEU A 297 12.73 -5.42 16.22
N ILE A 298 13.35 -4.77 17.20
CA ILE A 298 13.94 -5.45 18.36
C ILE A 298 12.89 -6.26 19.13
N GLY A 299 11.67 -5.73 19.29
CA GLY A 299 10.60 -6.39 20.04
C GLY A 299 10.19 -7.76 19.49
N PRO A 300 9.77 -7.88 18.22
CA PRO A 300 9.31 -9.14 17.63
C PRO A 300 10.45 -10.08 17.21
N CYS A 301 11.70 -9.65 17.22
CA CYS A 301 12.85 -10.44 16.76
C CYS A 301 13.62 -11.10 17.91
N LYS A 302 14.42 -12.11 17.55
CA LYS A 302 15.38 -12.70 18.49
C LYS A 302 16.42 -11.66 18.92
N PRO A 303 16.88 -11.70 20.17
CA PRO A 303 17.98 -10.84 20.63
C PRO A 303 19.16 -10.88 19.65
N ASP A 304 19.80 -9.73 19.45
CA ASP A 304 20.99 -9.53 18.62
C ASP A 304 20.84 -9.92 17.12
N SER A 305 19.61 -10.19 16.66
CA SER A 305 19.37 -10.54 15.25
C SER A 305 19.04 -9.34 14.36
N VAL A 306 18.73 -8.18 14.96
CA VAL A 306 18.35 -6.98 14.20
C VAL A 306 19.60 -6.26 13.73
N VAL A 307 19.71 -6.09 12.41
CA VAL A 307 20.85 -5.40 11.78
C VAL A 307 20.36 -4.51 10.63
N VAL A 308 21.14 -3.49 10.33
CA VAL A 308 20.97 -2.66 9.12
C VAL A 308 21.79 -3.30 8.00
N GLU A 309 21.12 -3.99 7.08
CA GLU A 309 21.75 -4.74 5.99
C GLU A 309 22.15 -3.84 4.82
N GLU A 310 21.36 -2.80 4.56
CA GLU A 310 21.60 -1.77 3.57
C GLU A 310 21.36 -0.40 4.22
N TYR A 311 22.30 0.54 4.07
CA TYR A 311 22.22 1.85 4.71
C TYR A 311 22.46 2.98 3.72
N MET A 312 21.52 3.92 3.64
CA MET A 312 21.57 5.14 2.80
C MET A 312 21.90 4.87 1.31
N SER A 313 21.40 3.77 0.75
CA SER A 313 21.48 3.53 -0.69
C SER A 313 20.51 4.40 -1.46
N ILE A 314 20.81 4.66 -2.74
CA ILE A 314 19.87 5.35 -3.62
C ILE A 314 18.92 4.35 -4.27
N LYS A 315 17.62 4.62 -4.17
CA LYS A 315 16.57 3.90 -4.91
C LYS A 315 15.80 4.86 -5.80
N GLU A 316 15.75 4.54 -7.08
CA GLU A 316 14.98 5.28 -8.07
C GLU A 316 13.54 4.74 -8.11
N ARG A 317 12.56 5.65 -8.05
CA ARG A 317 11.14 5.33 -7.98
C ARG A 317 10.30 6.29 -8.83
N GLY A 318 10.05 5.92 -10.09
CA GLY A 318 9.38 6.80 -11.05
C GLY A 318 10.20 8.06 -11.31
N SER A 319 9.64 9.22 -11.00
CA SER A 319 10.24 10.54 -11.23
C SER A 319 11.10 11.06 -10.07
N VAL A 320 11.45 10.22 -9.09
CA VAL A 320 12.22 10.61 -7.91
C VAL A 320 13.27 9.57 -7.53
N GLN A 321 14.31 10.03 -6.83
CA GLN A 321 15.30 9.19 -6.17
C GLN A 321 15.28 9.45 -4.67
N HIS A 322 15.45 8.37 -3.89
CA HIS A 322 15.34 8.37 -2.43
C HIS A 322 16.58 7.80 -1.77
N LEU A 323 16.86 8.25 -0.54
CA LEU A 323 17.68 7.47 0.39
C LEU A 323 16.85 6.30 0.90
N ALA A 324 17.42 5.12 0.89
CA ALA A 324 16.79 3.87 1.33
C ALA A 324 17.74 3.08 2.24
N SER A 325 17.16 2.45 3.24
CA SER A 325 17.86 1.48 4.09
C SER A 325 17.02 0.22 4.22
N ARG A 326 17.67 -0.88 4.61
CA ARG A 326 16.99 -2.14 4.91
C ARG A 326 17.39 -2.60 6.31
N VAL A 327 16.40 -2.68 7.19
CA VAL A 327 16.55 -3.24 8.53
C VAL A 327 15.99 -4.65 8.50
N VAL A 328 16.75 -5.61 9.01
CA VAL A 328 16.36 -7.02 9.01
C VAL A 328 16.52 -7.62 10.41
N GLY A 329 15.73 -8.68 10.68
CA GLY A 329 15.82 -9.45 11.90
C GLY A 329 15.33 -10.88 11.69
N ARG A 330 15.44 -11.72 12.71
CA ARG A 330 14.88 -13.08 12.73
C ARG A 330 13.88 -13.22 13.85
N MET A 331 12.66 -13.62 13.49
CA MET A 331 11.59 -13.87 14.45
C MET A 331 11.79 -15.24 15.13
N PRO A 332 11.38 -15.39 16.40
CA PRO A 332 11.29 -16.70 17.04
C PRO A 332 10.15 -17.53 16.39
N LEU A 333 10.19 -18.86 16.59
CA LEU A 333 9.25 -19.78 15.93
C LEU A 333 7.79 -19.56 16.35
N GLU A 334 7.59 -19.16 17.60
CA GLU A 334 6.29 -18.91 18.22
C GLU A 334 5.67 -17.55 17.86
N ALA A 335 6.47 -16.59 17.36
CA ALA A 335 5.98 -15.28 16.98
C ALA A 335 5.15 -15.33 15.70
N SER A 336 4.14 -14.50 15.63
CA SER A 336 3.28 -14.33 14.45
C SER A 336 3.85 -13.25 13.50
N PRO A 337 3.63 -13.34 12.18
CA PRO A 337 3.93 -12.23 11.28
C PRO A 337 3.18 -10.93 11.66
N TRP A 338 2.04 -11.06 12.35
CA TRP A 338 1.27 -9.94 12.87
C TRP A 338 1.99 -9.20 14.00
N ASP A 339 2.85 -9.87 14.77
CA ASP A 339 3.68 -9.23 15.82
C ASP A 339 4.70 -8.27 15.16
N ALA A 340 5.33 -8.71 14.07
CA ALA A 340 6.23 -7.87 13.30
C ALA A 340 5.50 -6.70 12.64
N PHE A 341 4.31 -6.97 12.06
CA PHE A 341 3.50 -5.92 11.46
C PHE A 341 3.07 -4.88 12.50
N ALA A 342 2.54 -5.29 13.65
CA ALA A 342 2.10 -4.39 14.72
C ALA A 342 3.25 -3.50 15.22
N ALA A 343 4.45 -4.05 15.31
CA ALA A 343 5.62 -3.31 15.81
C ALA A 343 6.03 -2.16 14.88
N VAL A 344 6.01 -2.36 13.55
CA VAL A 344 6.48 -1.36 12.60
C VAL A 344 5.36 -0.51 11.99
N PHE A 345 4.09 -0.95 12.08
CA PHE A 345 2.96 -0.25 11.47
C PHE A 345 2.47 0.95 12.31
N PRO A 346 2.13 2.06 11.67
CA PRO A 346 2.43 2.40 10.28
C PRO A 346 3.90 2.79 10.12
N ALA A 347 4.41 2.74 8.90
CA ALA A 347 5.77 3.17 8.63
C ALA A 347 6.04 4.58 9.18
N VAL A 348 7.19 4.78 9.82
CA VAL A 348 7.58 6.10 10.37
C VAL A 348 7.67 7.16 9.28
N THR A 349 8.02 6.75 8.07
CA THR A 349 8.09 7.58 6.86
C THR A 349 6.72 8.10 6.39
N ALA A 350 5.62 7.51 6.88
CA ALA A 350 4.25 7.90 6.60
C ALA A 350 3.47 8.39 7.84
N SER A 351 4.11 8.42 9.02
CA SER A 351 3.49 8.83 10.28
C SER A 351 4.26 9.94 10.99
N GLY A 352 5.32 9.64 11.73
CA GLY A 352 6.17 10.62 12.40
C GLY A 352 6.77 10.14 13.72
N VAL A 353 7.41 11.04 14.45
CA VAL A 353 8.21 10.74 15.64
C VAL A 353 7.94 11.75 16.77
N PRO A 354 7.63 11.30 18.01
CA PRO A 354 7.18 9.96 18.36
C PRO A 354 5.84 9.60 17.70
N LYS A 355 5.62 8.35 17.33
CA LYS A 355 4.43 7.92 16.56
C LYS A 355 3.12 8.40 17.19
N ARG A 356 2.90 8.17 18.49
CA ARG A 356 1.64 8.56 19.18
C ARG A 356 1.37 10.06 19.11
N ALA A 357 2.38 10.90 19.32
CA ALA A 357 2.23 12.36 19.21
C ALA A 357 1.95 12.79 17.75
N ALA A 358 2.58 12.12 16.78
CA ALA A 358 2.32 12.35 15.37
C ALA A 358 0.89 11.97 14.97
N TYR A 359 0.33 10.84 15.45
CA TYR A 359 -1.08 10.48 15.19
C TYR A 359 -2.04 11.56 15.68
N GLN A 360 -1.81 12.07 16.91
CA GLN A 360 -2.63 13.15 17.47
C GLN A 360 -2.51 14.46 16.67
N ALA A 361 -1.31 14.77 16.17
CA ALA A 361 -1.11 15.95 15.31
C ALA A 361 -1.82 15.77 13.96
N ILE A 362 -1.71 14.59 13.34
CA ILE A 362 -2.40 14.24 12.10
C ILE A 362 -3.92 14.40 12.26
N GLN A 363 -4.51 13.84 13.32
CA GLN A 363 -5.96 13.97 13.60
C GLN A 363 -6.41 15.42 13.78
N ARG A 364 -5.56 16.30 14.32
CA ARG A 364 -5.92 17.72 14.49
C ARG A 364 -5.84 18.53 13.20
N HIS A 365 -4.90 18.19 12.33
CA HIS A 365 -4.60 18.98 11.14
C HIS A 365 -5.20 18.44 9.85
N GLU A 366 -5.53 17.16 9.78
CA GLU A 366 -6.18 16.59 8.60
C GLU A 366 -7.70 16.58 8.75
N GLN A 367 -8.40 17.02 7.70
CA GLN A 367 -9.87 17.21 7.73
C GLN A 367 -10.66 15.91 7.54
N SER A 368 -10.01 14.84 7.07
CA SER A 368 -10.63 13.56 6.77
C SER A 368 -9.74 12.42 7.21
N ARG A 369 -10.35 11.28 7.51
CA ARG A 369 -9.64 10.04 7.74
C ARG A 369 -8.71 9.73 6.57
N ARG A 370 -7.58 9.11 6.87
CA ARG A 370 -6.65 8.67 5.83
C ARG A 370 -7.15 7.46 5.07
N GLY A 371 -7.87 6.57 5.77
CA GLY A 371 -8.26 5.29 5.22
C GLY A 371 -7.05 4.48 4.75
N PRO A 372 -7.07 3.95 3.53
CA PRO A 372 -5.93 3.19 3.00
C PRO A 372 -4.65 4.00 2.85
N TYR A 373 -4.70 5.34 2.66
CA TYR A 373 -3.50 6.18 2.54
C TYR A 373 -2.62 6.09 3.79
N ALA A 374 -1.33 5.85 3.61
CA ALA A 374 -0.36 5.59 4.69
C ALA A 374 -0.69 4.33 5.55
N GLY A 375 -1.68 3.54 5.14
CA GLY A 375 -1.92 2.18 5.56
C GLY A 375 -1.07 1.18 4.79
N ALA A 376 -1.53 -0.05 4.64
CA ALA A 376 -0.82 -1.07 3.87
C ALA A 376 -1.74 -1.90 2.99
N VAL A 377 -1.23 -2.33 1.82
CA VAL A 377 -1.78 -3.47 1.07
C VAL A 377 -1.03 -4.71 1.50
N LEU A 378 -1.76 -5.75 1.78
CA LEU A 378 -1.30 -6.96 2.46
C LEU A 378 -1.46 -8.19 1.56
N LYS A 379 -0.44 -9.03 1.58
CA LYS A 379 -0.48 -10.43 1.15
C LYS A 379 0.05 -11.26 2.31
N VAL A 380 -0.77 -12.17 2.84
CA VAL A 380 -0.44 -13.00 4.01
C VAL A 380 -0.81 -14.44 3.70
N ALA A 381 0.09 -15.39 3.94
CA ALA A 381 -0.16 -16.79 3.67
C ALA A 381 -0.21 -17.64 4.94
N GLU A 382 -0.82 -18.84 4.83
CA GLU A 382 -0.96 -19.79 5.94
C GLU A 382 0.38 -20.24 6.53
N ASP A 383 1.45 -20.24 5.72
CA ASP A 383 2.81 -20.60 6.15
C ASP A 383 3.51 -19.50 6.98
N GLY A 384 2.83 -18.37 7.20
CA GLY A 384 3.33 -17.24 7.97
C GLY A 384 4.15 -16.25 7.13
N THR A 385 4.20 -16.37 5.82
CA THR A 385 4.77 -15.33 4.96
C THR A 385 3.85 -14.12 4.92
N MET A 386 4.44 -12.92 4.92
CA MET A 386 3.72 -11.65 4.83
C MET A 386 4.49 -10.67 3.96
N ASP A 387 3.75 -9.96 3.12
CA ASP A 387 4.22 -8.79 2.37
C ASP A 387 3.24 -7.64 2.61
N ALA A 388 3.71 -6.55 3.18
CA ALA A 388 2.92 -5.36 3.49
C ALA A 388 3.50 -4.15 2.75
N ALA A 389 2.85 -3.75 1.66
CA ALA A 389 3.23 -2.59 0.86
C ALA A 389 2.63 -1.30 1.46
N LEU A 390 3.44 -0.27 1.67
CA LEU A 390 2.94 1.03 2.12
C LEU A 390 2.05 1.67 1.06
N VAL A 391 0.84 2.11 1.44
CA VAL A 391 -0.09 2.73 0.49
C VAL A 391 0.24 4.20 0.32
N LEU A 392 1.00 4.48 -0.73
CA LEU A 392 1.36 5.81 -1.22
C LEU A 392 1.26 5.85 -2.74
N ARG A 393 1.27 7.06 -3.32
CA ARG A 393 1.19 7.26 -4.78
C ARG A 393 0.00 6.50 -5.36
N SER A 394 -1.18 6.77 -4.81
CA SER A 394 -2.38 5.99 -5.07
C SER A 394 -3.57 6.88 -5.42
N VAL A 395 -4.51 6.31 -6.16
CA VAL A 395 -5.83 6.86 -6.40
C VAL A 395 -6.87 5.95 -5.74
N TYR A 396 -7.94 6.56 -5.27
CA TYR A 396 -9.01 5.90 -4.54
C TYR A 396 -10.36 6.27 -5.15
N ALA A 397 -11.29 5.33 -5.16
CA ALA A 397 -12.70 5.61 -5.42
C ALA A 397 -13.59 4.82 -4.45
N GLN A 398 -14.52 5.52 -3.82
CA GLN A 398 -15.51 4.95 -2.91
C GLN A 398 -16.73 5.86 -2.81
N GLY A 399 -17.93 5.28 -2.78
CA GLY A 399 -19.16 6.04 -2.61
C GLY A 399 -19.39 7.12 -3.67
N GLY A 400 -19.01 6.89 -4.93
CA GLY A 400 -19.13 7.84 -6.03
C GLY A 400 -18.09 8.97 -6.04
N ARG A 401 -17.13 8.98 -5.12
CA ARG A 401 -16.02 9.93 -5.08
C ARG A 401 -14.75 9.28 -5.57
N THR A 402 -13.94 10.05 -6.32
CA THR A 402 -12.58 9.66 -6.71
C THR A 402 -11.61 10.73 -6.22
N TRP A 403 -10.49 10.33 -5.62
CA TRP A 403 -9.50 11.28 -5.08
C TRP A 403 -8.08 10.72 -5.09
N LEU A 404 -7.13 11.63 -5.04
CA LEU A 404 -5.72 11.40 -4.77
C LEU A 404 -5.39 11.88 -3.36
N ARG A 405 -4.31 11.38 -2.77
CA ARG A 405 -3.78 11.89 -1.50
C ARG A 405 -2.26 11.83 -1.50
N ALA A 406 -1.62 12.91 -1.02
CA ALA A 406 -0.18 12.95 -0.81
C ALA A 406 0.16 13.82 0.40
N GLY A 407 1.31 13.53 1.01
CA GLY A 407 1.81 14.27 2.16
C GLY A 407 3.33 14.46 2.11
N ALA A 408 3.79 15.39 2.95
CA ALA A 408 5.20 15.68 3.15
C ALA A 408 5.60 15.54 4.62
N GLY A 409 6.87 15.30 4.87
CA GLY A 409 7.45 15.20 6.21
C GLY A 409 7.73 16.58 6.81
N ILE A 410 6.95 16.94 7.82
CA ILE A 410 7.08 18.25 8.48
C ILE A 410 8.04 18.10 9.67
N VAL A 411 9.06 18.95 9.68
CA VAL A 411 10.08 19.08 10.74
C VAL A 411 10.23 20.56 11.12
N GLU A 412 11.07 20.87 12.11
CA GLU A 412 11.27 22.22 12.67
C GLU A 412 11.59 23.28 11.62
N HIS A 413 12.32 22.92 10.56
CA HIS A 413 12.77 23.84 9.50
C HIS A 413 11.94 23.73 8.21
N SER A 414 10.80 23.04 8.24
CA SER A 414 9.91 22.94 7.10
C SER A 414 9.28 24.27 6.74
N HIS A 415 9.13 24.50 5.44
CA HIS A 415 8.53 25.72 4.89
C HIS A 415 7.23 25.37 4.13
N PRO A 416 6.08 26.01 4.42
CA PRO A 416 4.77 25.65 3.87
C PRO A 416 4.73 25.51 2.35
N ASP A 417 5.34 26.43 1.60
CA ASP A 417 5.35 26.38 0.13
C ASP A 417 6.19 25.23 -0.41
N ARG A 418 7.31 24.92 0.25
CA ARG A 418 8.18 23.80 -0.14
C ARG A 418 7.47 22.47 0.07
N GLU A 419 6.83 22.29 1.23
CA GLU A 419 6.10 21.06 1.56
C GLU A 419 4.85 20.89 0.68
N LEU A 420 4.19 21.99 0.30
CA LEU A 420 3.12 21.96 -0.69
C LEU A 420 3.62 21.48 -2.06
N GLU A 421 4.77 22.01 -2.54
CA GLU A 421 5.33 21.56 -3.82
C GLU A 421 5.73 20.09 -3.78
N GLU A 422 6.28 19.60 -2.68
CA GLU A 422 6.57 18.17 -2.50
C GLU A 422 5.29 17.32 -2.62
N THR A 423 4.15 17.79 -2.09
CA THR A 423 2.88 17.08 -2.31
C THR A 423 2.46 17.06 -3.77
N ARG A 424 2.68 18.16 -4.52
CA ARG A 424 2.38 18.22 -5.96
C ARG A 424 3.24 17.25 -6.76
N GLU A 425 4.55 17.21 -6.47
CA GLU A 425 5.49 16.26 -7.09
C GLU A 425 5.02 14.82 -6.89
N LYS A 426 4.63 14.47 -5.67
CA LYS A 426 4.11 13.13 -5.33
C LYS A 426 2.77 12.82 -5.99
N LEU A 427 1.86 13.78 -6.09
CA LEU A 427 0.58 13.61 -6.77
C LEU A 427 0.76 13.40 -8.29
N ARG A 428 1.69 14.12 -8.92
CA ARG A 428 1.99 13.97 -10.36
C ARG A 428 2.37 12.53 -10.72
N CYS A 429 3.03 11.78 -9.84
CA CYS A 429 3.39 10.38 -10.09
C CYS A 429 2.19 9.48 -10.45
N VAL A 430 0.98 9.87 -10.04
CA VAL A 430 -0.26 9.12 -10.29
C VAL A 430 -1.21 9.91 -11.19
N ALA A 431 -1.34 11.23 -10.98
CA ALA A 431 -2.30 12.06 -11.70
C ALA A 431 -2.13 11.98 -13.23
N THR A 432 -0.89 11.92 -13.72
CA THR A 432 -0.58 11.82 -15.17
C THR A 432 -1.03 10.51 -15.80
N SER A 433 -1.24 9.47 -15.01
CA SER A 433 -1.68 8.17 -15.50
C SER A 433 -3.20 8.01 -15.59
N LEU A 434 -3.98 8.94 -15.03
CA LEU A 434 -5.43 8.81 -14.97
C LEU A 434 -6.07 8.92 -16.34
N LEU A 435 -6.93 7.96 -16.65
CA LEU A 435 -7.68 7.85 -17.90
C LEU A 435 -9.17 7.71 -17.61
N ALA A 436 -10.00 8.36 -18.41
CA ALA A 436 -11.46 8.24 -18.38
C ALA A 436 -12.01 7.87 -19.74
N ARG A 437 -13.18 7.26 -19.78
CA ARG A 437 -13.91 7.05 -21.03
C ARG A 437 -14.49 8.38 -21.53
N ARG A 438 -14.45 8.60 -22.84
CA ARG A 438 -14.90 9.86 -23.46
C ARG A 438 -16.33 10.26 -23.09
N ASP A 439 -17.21 9.29 -22.84
CA ASP A 439 -18.63 9.52 -22.52
C ASP A 439 -18.88 9.92 -21.06
N THR A 440 -17.87 9.76 -20.17
CA THR A 440 -17.94 10.14 -18.74
C THR A 440 -17.28 11.48 -18.46
N ALA A 441 -16.56 12.06 -19.42
CA ALA A 441 -16.03 13.41 -19.34
C ALA A 441 -17.19 14.39 -19.57
N GLY A 442 -17.70 15.02 -18.50
CA GLY A 442 -18.75 16.03 -18.56
C GLY A 442 -18.36 17.21 -19.48
N PRO A 443 -19.30 18.08 -19.86
CA PRO A 443 -19.10 19.13 -20.86
C PRO A 443 -18.16 20.29 -20.45
N HIS A 444 -17.31 20.09 -19.47
CA HIS A 444 -16.32 21.08 -19.01
C HIS A 444 -14.90 20.48 -19.16
N ALA A 445 -14.42 20.45 -20.39
CA ALA A 445 -13.00 20.37 -20.72
C ALA A 445 -12.55 21.70 -21.33
#